data_84aeb1ecaee5d3f99fd86e6bb1cd6ccf
#
_entry.id   84aeb1ecaee5d3f99fd86e6bb1cd6ccf
#
_cell.length_a   1.000
_cell.length_b   1.000
_cell.length_c   1.000
_cell.angle_alpha   90.00
_cell.angle_beta   90.00
_cell.angle_gamma   90.00
#
_symmetry.space_group_name_H-M   'P 1'
#
loop_
_entity.id
_entity.type
_entity.pdbx_description
1 polymer ?
#
loop_
_entity_poly.entity_id
_entity_poly.type
_entity_poly.pdbx_seq_one_letter_code
_entity_poly.pdbx_strand_id
1 'polypeptide(L)'
;MSDVVVRARYEQFAELHRGPGTFIMPNAWDGPSALLFKEAGFRSIATSSAVLAATLGRLDGIHAVSRDEHLNHAALLTSVSGLPTNGDFEDGYGETPEDVRATVDAAVAAGLAGIGVEDTTGDPSNPIRDFDDAVRRMEAAAAAAHGRIVLTGRTDNFLWGISDLDDTVRRLSAYAEAGADVLYAPSLPDLASIGAVVRAVAPRPVNVLVGPQDAVTLADLQTIGVRRISFGVDPYTHALGATRAAAAKLAKGDLTALASDLNFGNLIDLIKG
;
A
#
# COMPACT_ATOMS: atom_id res chain seq x y z
N MET A 1 -0.62 20.35 9.91
CA MET A 1 -0.68 19.40 11.06
C MET A 1 0.50 19.71 11.97
N SER A 2 0.41 19.53 13.31
CA SER A 2 1.56 19.77 14.17
C SER A 2 2.56 18.60 14.07
N ASP A 3 3.86 18.90 14.21
CA ASP A 3 4.94 17.90 14.15
C ASP A 3 4.76 16.79 15.19
N VAL A 4 4.15 17.11 16.36
CA VAL A 4 3.82 16.15 17.41
C VAL A 4 2.85 15.06 16.91
N VAL A 5 1.82 15.45 16.15
CA VAL A 5 0.83 14.49 15.60
C VAL A 5 1.46 13.62 14.51
N VAL A 6 2.26 14.22 13.64
CA VAL A 6 2.98 13.46 12.57
C VAL A 6 3.92 12.45 13.22
N ARG A 7 4.70 12.87 14.21
CA ARG A 7 5.63 12.00 14.94
C ARG A 7 4.90 10.85 15.65
N ALA A 8 3.78 11.13 16.31
CA ALA A 8 3.00 10.11 17.00
C ALA A 8 2.46 9.04 16.03
N ARG A 9 1.98 9.43 14.83
CA ARG A 9 1.53 8.48 13.80
C ARG A 9 2.67 7.62 13.28
N TYR A 10 3.82 8.21 13.01
CA TYR A 10 5.03 7.45 12.63
C TYR A 10 5.38 6.40 13.68
N GLU A 11 5.49 6.79 14.97
CA GLU A 11 5.83 5.87 16.05
C GLU A 11 4.79 4.74 16.19
N GLN A 12 3.50 5.07 16.11
CA GLN A 12 2.43 4.09 16.14
C GLN A 12 2.56 3.09 14.98
N PHE A 13 2.85 3.56 13.77
CA PHE A 13 2.99 2.70 12.60
C PHE A 13 4.27 1.85 12.68
N ALA A 14 5.38 2.44 13.08
CA ALA A 14 6.63 1.72 13.31
C ALA A 14 6.48 0.62 14.39
N GLU A 15 5.73 0.89 15.46
CA GLU A 15 5.45 -0.09 16.50
C GLU A 15 4.61 -1.28 15.99
N LEU A 16 3.66 -1.05 15.07
CA LEU A 16 2.94 -2.14 14.40
C LEU A 16 3.90 -3.11 13.70
N HIS A 17 5.00 -2.63 13.15
CA HIS A 17 5.99 -3.47 12.47
C HIS A 17 6.98 -4.15 13.43
N ARG A 18 7.29 -3.53 14.57
CA ARG A 18 8.20 -4.07 15.60
C ARG A 18 7.54 -5.07 16.54
N GLY A 19 6.26 -4.87 16.84
CA GLY A 19 5.50 -5.68 17.80
C GLY A 19 5.32 -7.15 17.36
N PRO A 20 4.73 -8.05 18.15
CA PRO A 20 4.51 -9.46 17.80
C PRO A 20 3.29 -9.65 16.86
N GLY A 21 3.27 -10.78 16.15
CA GLY A 21 2.14 -11.24 15.32
C GLY A 21 2.04 -10.53 13.97
N THR A 22 0.95 -10.74 13.26
CA THR A 22 0.65 -10.16 11.94
C THR A 22 -0.47 -9.16 12.09
N PHE A 23 -0.41 -8.04 11.38
CA PHE A 23 -1.51 -7.09 11.30
C PHE A 23 -2.01 -6.90 9.87
N ILE A 24 -3.28 -6.56 9.77
CA ILE A 24 -3.96 -6.25 8.51
C ILE A 24 -3.97 -4.75 8.32
N MET A 25 -3.60 -4.30 7.11
CA MET A 25 -3.60 -2.92 6.68
C MET A 25 -4.44 -2.81 5.39
N PRO A 26 -5.75 -2.53 5.49
CA PRO A 26 -6.62 -2.43 4.33
C PRO A 26 -6.30 -1.19 3.50
N ASN A 27 -6.59 -1.28 2.18
CA ASN A 27 -6.39 -0.19 1.24
C ASN A 27 -7.67 0.64 1.11
N ALA A 28 -7.63 1.88 1.59
CA ALA A 28 -8.70 2.86 1.48
C ALA A 28 -8.57 3.69 0.20
N TRP A 29 -9.70 4.14 -0.36
CA TRP A 29 -9.72 4.90 -1.62
C TRP A 29 -10.41 6.27 -1.51
N ASP A 30 -11.16 6.50 -0.43
CA ASP A 30 -11.82 7.76 -0.13
C ASP A 30 -12.03 7.94 1.38
N GLY A 31 -12.56 9.09 1.78
CA GLY A 31 -12.82 9.37 3.20
C GLY A 31 -13.76 8.35 3.86
N PRO A 32 -14.91 8.01 3.25
CA PRO A 32 -15.81 6.99 3.79
C PRO A 32 -15.15 5.63 3.98
N SER A 33 -14.42 5.11 3.00
CA SER A 33 -13.72 3.82 3.14
C SER A 33 -12.70 3.83 4.27
N ALA A 34 -11.95 4.93 4.43
CA ALA A 34 -11.00 5.09 5.53
C ALA A 34 -11.69 5.11 6.90
N LEU A 35 -12.87 5.74 7.02
CA LEU A 35 -13.68 5.76 8.25
C LEU A 35 -14.28 4.39 8.57
N LEU A 36 -14.78 3.65 7.56
CA LEU A 36 -15.29 2.29 7.75
C LEU A 36 -14.20 1.34 8.25
N PHE A 37 -12.99 1.43 7.72
CA PHE A 37 -11.87 0.64 8.23
C PHE A 37 -11.47 1.03 9.67
N LYS A 38 -11.53 2.31 10.02
CA LYS A 38 -11.33 2.77 11.40
C LYS A 38 -12.41 2.21 12.33
N GLU A 39 -13.68 2.31 11.95
CA GLU A 39 -14.82 1.77 12.71
C GLU A 39 -14.68 0.25 12.94
N ALA A 40 -14.22 -0.48 11.93
CA ALA A 40 -13.93 -1.92 12.01
C ALA A 40 -12.73 -2.26 12.92
N GLY A 41 -12.03 -1.26 13.47
CA GLY A 41 -10.94 -1.44 14.43
C GLY A 41 -9.56 -1.64 13.81
N PHE A 42 -9.38 -1.37 12.50
CA PHE A 42 -8.05 -1.39 11.89
C PHE A 42 -7.20 -0.25 12.45
N ARG A 43 -5.92 -0.53 12.69
CA ARG A 43 -4.98 0.38 13.33
C ARG A 43 -4.13 1.19 12.36
N SER A 44 -4.21 0.89 11.08
CA SER A 44 -3.54 1.58 9.97
C SER A 44 -4.27 1.28 8.67
N ILE A 45 -4.07 2.15 7.68
CA ILE A 45 -4.59 1.98 6.32
C ILE A 45 -3.47 2.20 5.30
N ALA A 46 -3.69 1.75 4.07
CA ALA A 46 -2.85 2.10 2.93
C ALA A 46 -3.66 2.78 1.84
N THR A 47 -3.00 3.54 0.97
CA THR A 47 -3.52 3.88 -0.35
C THR A 47 -3.20 2.74 -1.34
N SER A 48 -3.65 2.89 -2.57
CA SER A 48 -3.22 2.10 -3.72
C SER A 48 -3.18 3.02 -4.93
N SER A 49 -2.04 3.09 -5.61
CA SER A 49 -1.86 3.85 -6.85
C SER A 49 -2.89 3.44 -7.90
N ALA A 50 -3.05 2.12 -8.11
CA ALA A 50 -3.99 1.55 -9.06
C ALA A 50 -5.45 1.94 -8.75
N VAL A 51 -5.83 1.96 -7.47
CA VAL A 51 -7.19 2.38 -7.08
C VAL A 51 -7.38 3.87 -7.29
N LEU A 52 -6.41 4.71 -6.92
CA LEU A 52 -6.50 6.14 -7.17
C LEU A 52 -6.61 6.45 -8.66
N ALA A 53 -5.75 5.84 -9.50
CA ALA A 53 -5.83 5.98 -10.95
C ALA A 53 -7.22 5.55 -11.48
N ALA A 54 -7.74 4.40 -11.02
CA ALA A 54 -9.06 3.91 -11.41
C ALA A 54 -10.20 4.85 -11.00
N THR A 55 -10.16 5.45 -9.81
CA THR A 55 -11.17 6.45 -9.36
C THR A 55 -11.19 7.70 -10.24
N LEU A 56 -10.05 8.02 -10.86
CA LEU A 56 -9.90 9.15 -11.80
C LEU A 56 -10.12 8.74 -13.26
N GLY A 57 -10.44 7.45 -13.54
CA GLY A 57 -10.58 6.92 -14.89
C GLY A 57 -9.26 6.89 -15.68
N ARG A 58 -8.14 6.73 -14.98
CA ARG A 58 -6.78 6.69 -15.56
C ARG A 58 -6.15 5.31 -15.39
N LEU A 59 -5.08 5.03 -16.14
CA LEU A 59 -4.27 3.82 -15.99
C LEU A 59 -3.19 4.04 -14.92
N ASP A 60 -2.86 2.98 -14.19
CA ASP A 60 -1.79 2.96 -13.18
C ASP A 60 -0.42 2.67 -13.82
N GLY A 61 0.66 3.02 -13.08
CA GLY A 61 2.04 2.64 -13.41
C GLY A 61 2.68 3.39 -14.57
N ILE A 62 2.05 4.46 -15.07
CA ILE A 62 2.57 5.29 -16.17
C ILE A 62 2.62 6.77 -15.79
N HIS A 63 2.63 7.08 -14.50
CA HIS A 63 2.55 8.43 -13.93
C HIS A 63 1.35 9.26 -14.46
N ALA A 64 0.26 8.59 -14.84
CA ALA A 64 -0.97 9.25 -15.26
C ALA A 64 -1.68 9.99 -14.11
N VAL A 65 -1.37 9.62 -12.89
CA VAL A 65 -1.69 10.37 -11.66
C VAL A 65 -0.39 11.02 -11.19
N SER A 66 -0.40 12.31 -10.97
CA SER A 66 0.80 13.04 -10.55
C SER A 66 1.14 12.75 -9.09
N ARG A 67 2.40 12.96 -8.71
CA ARG A 67 2.87 12.87 -7.32
C ARG A 67 2.00 13.70 -6.37
N ASP A 68 1.65 14.93 -6.76
CA ASP A 68 0.90 15.85 -5.91
C ASP A 68 -0.57 15.37 -5.73
N GLU A 69 -1.18 14.76 -6.74
CA GLU A 69 -2.50 14.11 -6.62
C GLU A 69 -2.43 12.95 -5.62
N HIS A 70 -1.39 12.10 -5.68
CA HIS A 70 -1.18 11.01 -4.70
C HIS A 70 -0.96 11.54 -3.29
N LEU A 71 -0.13 12.57 -3.12
CA LEU A 71 0.11 13.21 -1.83
C LEU A 71 -1.18 13.77 -1.23
N ASN A 72 -1.95 14.51 -2.02
CA ASN A 72 -3.22 15.09 -1.58
C ASN A 72 -4.23 14.02 -1.21
N HIS A 73 -4.33 12.95 -1.98
CA HIS A 73 -5.21 11.81 -1.69
C HIS A 73 -4.81 11.12 -0.37
N ALA A 74 -3.53 10.76 -0.21
CA ALA A 74 -3.05 10.09 1.00
C ALA A 74 -3.19 11.00 2.26
N ALA A 75 -2.94 12.29 2.12
CA ALA A 75 -3.14 13.28 3.18
C ALA A 75 -4.63 13.41 3.56
N LEU A 76 -5.55 13.37 2.58
CA LEU A 76 -6.99 13.35 2.85
C LEU A 76 -7.38 12.14 3.71
N LEU A 77 -6.98 10.92 3.30
CA LEU A 77 -7.29 9.69 4.05
C LEU A 77 -6.73 9.74 5.47
N THR A 78 -5.49 10.22 5.60
CA THR A 78 -4.83 10.42 6.90
C THR A 78 -5.58 11.39 7.80
N SER A 79 -6.04 12.52 7.25
CA SER A 79 -6.73 13.56 8.02
C SER A 79 -8.12 13.13 8.46
N VAL A 80 -8.85 12.44 7.58
CA VAL A 80 -10.24 12.00 7.83
C VAL A 80 -10.28 10.86 8.84
N SER A 81 -9.44 9.84 8.67
CA SER A 81 -9.42 8.68 9.57
C SER A 81 -8.67 8.94 10.88
N GLY A 82 -7.64 9.78 10.84
CA GLY A 82 -6.69 9.95 11.94
C GLY A 82 -5.71 8.77 12.08
N LEU A 83 -5.86 7.70 11.29
CA LEU A 83 -5.01 6.51 11.33
C LEU A 83 -3.64 6.75 10.67
N PRO A 84 -2.60 6.05 11.13
CA PRO A 84 -1.37 5.91 10.35
C PRO A 84 -1.68 5.42 8.94
N THR A 85 -1.24 6.17 7.93
CA THR A 85 -1.47 5.85 6.52
C THR A 85 -0.15 5.56 5.82
N ASN A 86 -0.09 4.43 5.10
CA ASN A 86 1.00 4.11 4.17
C ASN A 86 0.61 4.55 2.77
N GLY A 87 1.37 5.46 2.18
CA GLY A 87 1.18 5.88 0.79
C GLY A 87 1.84 4.90 -0.17
N ASP A 88 1.15 4.55 -1.25
CA ASP A 88 1.68 3.78 -2.38
C ASP A 88 2.07 4.77 -3.48
N PHE A 89 3.39 5.01 -3.66
CA PHE A 89 3.91 6.09 -4.48
C PHE A 89 4.67 5.59 -5.72
N GLU A 90 4.18 4.51 -6.32
CA GLU A 90 4.75 3.93 -7.53
C GLU A 90 6.31 3.82 -7.40
N ASP A 91 7.06 4.19 -8.42
CA ASP A 91 8.52 4.18 -8.42
C ASP A 91 9.18 5.33 -7.61
N GLY A 92 8.39 6.11 -6.90
CA GLY A 92 8.84 7.28 -6.13
C GLY A 92 8.84 8.58 -6.94
N TYR A 93 8.27 8.61 -8.14
CA TYR A 93 8.11 9.78 -9.01
C TYR A 93 9.41 10.52 -9.35
N GLY A 94 9.91 10.33 -10.53
CA GLY A 94 11.04 11.05 -11.10
C GLY A 94 12.16 10.16 -11.60
N GLU A 95 13.10 10.76 -12.31
CA GLU A 95 14.15 10.07 -13.06
C GLU A 95 15.36 9.73 -12.18
N THR A 96 15.60 10.50 -11.12
CA THR A 96 16.80 10.42 -10.30
C THR A 96 16.53 9.95 -8.88
N PRO A 97 17.55 9.42 -8.15
CA PRO A 97 17.45 9.15 -6.72
C PRO A 97 17.03 10.37 -5.88
N GLU A 98 17.46 11.58 -6.30
CA GLU A 98 17.10 12.84 -5.64
C GLU A 98 15.60 13.14 -5.76
N ASP A 99 14.97 12.78 -6.88
CA ASP A 99 13.51 12.93 -7.05
C ASP A 99 12.75 12.01 -6.10
N VAL A 100 13.21 10.75 -5.95
CA VAL A 100 12.64 9.81 -4.97
C VAL A 100 12.77 10.36 -3.55
N ARG A 101 13.95 10.88 -3.20
CA ARG A 101 14.19 11.56 -1.93
C ARG A 101 13.17 12.69 -1.71
N ALA A 102 12.97 13.55 -2.71
CA ALA A 102 12.03 14.66 -2.63
C ALA A 102 10.58 14.18 -2.44
N THR A 103 10.22 13.04 -3.02
CA THR A 103 8.90 12.41 -2.81
C THR A 103 8.74 11.92 -1.37
N VAL A 104 9.76 11.29 -0.79
CA VAL A 104 9.73 10.86 0.62
C VAL A 104 9.60 12.08 1.55
N ASP A 105 10.37 13.16 1.30
CA ASP A 105 10.30 14.39 2.08
C ASP A 105 8.89 15.03 1.99
N ALA A 106 8.28 15.01 0.81
CA ALA A 106 6.92 15.51 0.61
C ALA A 106 5.87 14.64 1.34
N ALA A 107 6.02 13.31 1.35
CA ALA A 107 5.16 12.39 2.10
C ALA A 107 5.22 12.63 3.62
N VAL A 108 6.42 12.88 4.16
CA VAL A 108 6.60 13.28 5.55
C VAL A 108 5.90 14.61 5.84
N ALA A 109 6.08 15.62 4.96
CA ALA A 109 5.43 16.92 5.12
C ALA A 109 3.90 16.84 5.03
N ALA A 110 3.37 15.91 4.22
CA ALA A 110 1.93 15.61 4.14
C ALA A 110 1.39 14.88 5.38
N GLY A 111 2.26 14.40 6.27
CA GLY A 111 1.90 13.76 7.53
C GLY A 111 1.59 12.28 7.43
N LEU A 112 2.10 11.61 6.41
CA LEU A 112 2.00 10.16 6.25
C LEU A 112 2.91 9.45 7.28
N ALA A 113 2.51 8.24 7.66
CA ALA A 113 3.27 7.39 8.58
C ALA A 113 4.14 6.36 7.85
N GLY A 114 3.83 6.05 6.60
CA GLY A 114 4.57 5.14 5.74
C GLY A 114 4.52 5.53 4.28
N ILE A 115 5.49 5.05 3.53
CA ILE A 115 5.59 5.20 2.07
C ILE A 115 6.10 3.90 1.45
N GLY A 116 5.53 3.49 0.33
CA GLY A 116 6.02 2.43 -0.54
C GLY A 116 6.67 3.01 -1.78
N VAL A 117 7.82 2.45 -2.15
CA VAL A 117 8.54 2.76 -3.39
C VAL A 117 8.91 1.45 -4.07
N GLU A 118 8.55 1.30 -5.33
CA GLU A 118 8.79 0.10 -6.13
C GLU A 118 9.87 0.31 -7.20
N ASP A 119 10.31 -0.78 -7.80
CA ASP A 119 11.37 -0.77 -8.82
C ASP A 119 10.85 -0.82 -10.27
N THR A 120 9.61 -0.38 -10.51
CA THR A 120 9.04 -0.31 -11.86
C THR A 120 9.61 0.87 -12.66
N THR A 121 9.58 0.74 -13.99
CA THR A 121 10.02 1.80 -14.91
C THR A 121 8.86 2.59 -15.52
N GLY A 122 7.64 2.03 -15.47
CA GLY A 122 6.50 2.51 -16.24
C GLY A 122 6.52 2.09 -17.72
N ASP A 123 7.59 1.46 -18.21
CA ASP A 123 7.68 0.91 -19.58
C ASP A 123 7.37 -0.58 -19.59
N PRO A 124 6.23 -1.04 -20.19
CA PRO A 124 5.89 -2.46 -20.24
C PRO A 124 6.91 -3.34 -20.97
N SER A 125 7.75 -2.75 -21.83
CA SER A 125 8.79 -3.50 -22.57
C SER A 125 10.04 -3.77 -21.72
N ASN A 126 10.25 -2.97 -20.66
CA ASN A 126 11.32 -3.12 -19.68
C ASN A 126 10.79 -2.74 -18.28
N PRO A 127 9.88 -3.54 -17.70
CA PRO A 127 9.06 -3.09 -16.59
C PRO A 127 9.82 -2.88 -15.28
N ILE A 128 10.95 -3.60 -15.09
CA ILE A 128 11.71 -3.57 -13.84
C ILE A 128 13.05 -2.86 -14.08
N ARG A 129 13.41 -1.93 -13.20
CA ARG A 129 14.65 -1.16 -13.24
C ARG A 129 15.87 -2.06 -13.10
N ASP A 130 16.98 -1.62 -13.69
CA ASP A 130 18.29 -2.18 -13.40
C ASP A 130 18.52 -2.29 -11.89
N PHE A 131 19.15 -3.39 -11.46
CA PHE A 131 19.38 -3.69 -10.05
C PHE A 131 20.11 -2.54 -9.33
N ASP A 132 21.23 -2.07 -9.89
CA ASP A 132 22.02 -1.02 -9.25
C ASP A 132 21.29 0.34 -9.22
N ASP A 133 20.44 0.61 -10.21
CA ASP A 133 19.61 1.81 -10.21
C ASP A 133 18.53 1.74 -9.14
N ALA A 134 17.83 0.62 -9.04
CA ALA A 134 16.82 0.37 -8.03
C ALA A 134 17.40 0.50 -6.61
N VAL A 135 18.60 -0.03 -6.36
CA VAL A 135 19.28 0.07 -5.07
C VAL A 135 19.65 1.52 -4.74
N ARG A 136 20.24 2.29 -5.67
CA ARG A 136 20.56 3.71 -5.44
C ARG A 136 19.31 4.54 -5.11
N ARG A 137 18.18 4.27 -5.78
CA ARG A 137 16.91 4.93 -5.51
C ARG A 137 16.39 4.58 -4.11
N MET A 138 16.53 3.31 -3.71
CA MET A 138 16.15 2.86 -2.36
C MET A 138 17.03 3.47 -1.28
N GLU A 139 18.35 3.60 -1.50
CA GLU A 139 19.28 4.28 -0.59
C GLU A 139 18.87 5.75 -0.38
N ALA A 140 18.54 6.47 -1.46
CA ALA A 140 18.09 7.85 -1.38
C ALA A 140 16.76 7.97 -0.61
N ALA A 141 15.81 7.07 -0.88
CA ALA A 141 14.55 6.99 -0.14
C ALA A 141 14.78 6.72 1.35
N ALA A 142 15.64 5.74 1.67
CA ALA A 142 15.96 5.36 3.06
C ALA A 142 16.63 6.50 3.84
N ALA A 143 17.56 7.22 3.21
CA ALA A 143 18.21 8.39 3.81
C ALA A 143 17.19 9.48 4.19
N ALA A 144 16.18 9.71 3.36
CA ALA A 144 15.11 10.67 3.64
C ALA A 144 14.09 10.14 4.67
N ALA A 145 13.80 8.84 4.66
CA ALA A 145 12.80 8.21 5.51
C ALA A 145 13.24 8.04 6.97
N HIS A 146 14.56 7.88 7.19
CA HIS A 146 15.13 7.44 8.47
C HIS A 146 14.60 8.22 9.68
N GLY A 147 13.92 7.49 10.58
CA GLY A 147 13.34 8.05 11.80
C GLY A 147 12.17 9.02 11.60
N ARG A 148 11.62 9.15 10.39
CA ARG A 148 10.57 10.10 10.04
C ARG A 148 9.31 9.45 9.48
N ILE A 149 9.47 8.40 8.66
CA ILE A 149 8.40 7.67 7.99
C ILE A 149 8.84 6.23 7.77
N VAL A 150 7.94 5.24 7.83
CA VAL A 150 8.27 3.84 7.56
C VAL A 150 8.40 3.64 6.05
N LEU A 151 9.58 3.23 5.58
CA LEU A 151 9.83 2.95 4.17
C LEU A 151 9.58 1.50 3.84
N THR A 152 8.71 1.24 2.87
CA THR A 152 8.52 -0.08 2.26
C THR A 152 9.26 -0.13 0.93
N GLY A 153 10.29 -0.96 0.83
CA GLY A 153 10.96 -1.30 -0.43
C GLY A 153 10.22 -2.43 -1.13
N ARG A 154 9.80 -2.19 -2.37
CA ARG A 154 8.99 -3.12 -3.16
C ARG A 154 9.70 -3.51 -4.44
N THR A 155 9.62 -4.80 -4.83
CA THR A 155 10.01 -5.28 -6.15
C THR A 155 8.85 -5.96 -6.83
N ASP A 156 8.61 -5.61 -8.08
CA ASP A 156 7.42 -6.01 -8.83
C ASP A 156 7.64 -7.13 -9.84
N ASN A 157 8.75 -7.87 -9.73
CA ASN A 157 9.07 -8.99 -10.63
C ASN A 157 7.85 -9.88 -10.91
N PHE A 158 7.25 -10.44 -9.87
CA PHE A 158 6.11 -11.36 -10.02
C PHE A 158 4.84 -10.66 -10.53
N LEU A 159 4.62 -9.40 -10.18
CA LEU A 159 3.47 -8.63 -10.66
C LEU A 159 3.54 -8.43 -12.18
N TRP A 160 4.76 -8.26 -12.72
CA TRP A 160 5.02 -8.14 -14.15
C TRP A 160 5.27 -9.50 -14.85
N GLY A 161 5.02 -10.63 -14.17
CA GLY A 161 5.16 -11.98 -14.72
C GLY A 161 6.60 -12.46 -14.83
N ILE A 162 7.56 -11.78 -14.22
CA ILE A 162 8.95 -12.21 -14.12
C ILE A 162 9.07 -13.13 -12.91
N SER A 163 8.84 -14.43 -13.13
CA SER A 163 8.79 -15.45 -12.06
C SER A 163 10.20 -15.89 -11.63
N ASP A 164 11.04 -14.93 -11.22
CA ASP A 164 12.40 -15.14 -10.73
C ASP A 164 12.46 -14.85 -9.22
N LEU A 165 12.37 -15.91 -8.42
CA LEU A 165 12.41 -15.81 -6.96
C LEU A 165 13.80 -15.41 -6.46
N ASP A 166 14.86 -15.87 -7.12
CA ASP A 166 16.24 -15.58 -6.70
C ASP A 166 16.57 -14.10 -6.92
N ASP A 167 16.19 -13.51 -8.05
CA ASP A 167 16.34 -12.06 -8.28
C ASP A 167 15.44 -11.25 -7.34
N THR A 168 14.21 -11.71 -7.09
CA THR A 168 13.29 -11.07 -6.12
C THR A 168 13.91 -11.03 -4.73
N VAL A 169 14.45 -12.14 -4.23
CA VAL A 169 15.12 -12.22 -2.94
C VAL A 169 16.37 -11.34 -2.93
N ARG A 170 17.17 -11.36 -4.00
CA ARG A 170 18.37 -10.53 -4.13
C ARG A 170 18.04 -9.04 -4.02
N ARG A 171 17.00 -8.56 -4.73
CA ARG A 171 16.54 -7.17 -4.69
C ARG A 171 16.06 -6.78 -3.30
N LEU A 172 15.16 -7.56 -2.71
CA LEU A 172 14.61 -7.26 -1.38
C LEU A 172 15.71 -7.27 -0.30
N SER A 173 16.70 -8.16 -0.39
CA SER A 173 17.86 -8.17 0.51
C SER A 173 18.69 -6.88 0.37
N ALA A 174 18.95 -6.44 -0.87
CA ALA A 174 19.65 -5.19 -1.11
C ALA A 174 18.85 -3.96 -0.64
N TYR A 175 17.52 -3.98 -0.78
CA TYR A 175 16.67 -2.89 -0.24
C TYR A 175 16.68 -2.87 1.29
N ALA A 176 16.72 -4.03 1.93
CA ALA A 176 16.88 -4.13 3.39
C ALA A 176 18.22 -3.55 3.86
N GLU A 177 19.32 -3.84 3.13
CA GLU A 177 20.66 -3.29 3.37
C GLU A 177 20.72 -1.79 3.11
N ALA A 178 20.04 -1.29 2.05
CA ALA A 178 19.89 0.12 1.75
C ALA A 178 19.11 0.91 2.81
N GLY A 179 18.37 0.21 3.68
CA GLY A 179 17.70 0.81 4.83
C GLY A 179 16.18 0.82 4.77
N ALA A 180 15.54 0.08 3.85
CA ALA A 180 14.10 -0.12 3.87
C ALA A 180 13.66 -0.78 5.18
N ASP A 181 12.58 -0.27 5.78
CA ASP A 181 12.05 -0.77 7.05
C ASP A 181 11.19 -2.03 6.85
N VAL A 182 10.50 -2.12 5.72
CA VAL A 182 9.58 -3.20 5.35
C VAL A 182 9.87 -3.63 3.92
N LEU A 183 9.80 -4.94 3.63
CA LEU A 183 10.01 -5.46 2.28
C LEU A 183 8.69 -5.99 1.69
N TYR A 184 8.56 -5.87 0.37
CA TYR A 184 7.33 -6.26 -0.29
C TYR A 184 7.60 -6.76 -1.72
N ALA A 185 7.08 -7.94 -2.03
CA ALA A 185 6.94 -8.45 -3.40
C ALA A 185 5.49 -8.91 -3.58
N PRO A 186 4.67 -8.19 -4.36
CA PRO A 186 3.31 -8.64 -4.69
C PRO A 186 3.33 -9.88 -5.59
N SER A 187 2.22 -10.63 -5.58
CA SER A 187 1.97 -11.77 -6.47
C SER A 187 2.94 -12.95 -6.34
N LEU A 188 3.60 -13.11 -5.17
CA LEU A 188 4.33 -14.35 -4.89
C LEU A 188 3.36 -15.54 -4.93
N PRO A 189 3.73 -16.66 -5.62
CA PRO A 189 2.75 -17.66 -6.03
C PRO A 189 2.25 -18.58 -4.90
N ASP A 190 3.01 -18.70 -3.80
CA ASP A 190 2.71 -19.65 -2.73
C ASP A 190 3.40 -19.30 -1.40
N LEU A 191 2.99 -20.01 -0.34
CA LEU A 191 3.55 -19.88 1.01
C LEU A 191 5.05 -20.21 1.07
N ALA A 192 5.55 -21.08 0.21
CA ALA A 192 6.96 -21.45 0.20
C ALA A 192 7.82 -20.29 -0.30
N SER A 193 7.40 -19.61 -1.37
CA SER A 193 8.03 -18.42 -1.93
C SER A 193 7.95 -17.24 -0.97
N ILE A 194 6.79 -17.00 -0.34
CA ILE A 194 6.63 -15.99 0.71
C ILE A 194 7.58 -16.28 1.87
N GLY A 195 7.62 -17.52 2.35
CA GLY A 195 8.52 -17.94 3.43
C GLY A 195 10.01 -17.81 3.09
N ALA A 196 10.38 -18.01 1.81
CA ALA A 196 11.76 -17.79 1.36
C ALA A 196 12.15 -16.31 1.47
N VAL A 197 11.28 -15.40 1.02
CA VAL A 197 11.47 -13.94 1.17
C VAL A 197 11.58 -13.56 2.65
N VAL A 198 10.63 -14.00 3.49
CA VAL A 198 10.64 -13.69 4.93
C VAL A 198 11.97 -14.10 5.61
N ARG A 199 12.47 -15.31 5.30
CA ARG A 199 13.75 -15.78 5.86
C ARG A 199 14.94 -14.99 5.34
N ALA A 200 14.95 -14.63 4.07
CA ALA A 200 16.07 -13.96 3.44
C ALA A 200 16.28 -12.53 3.98
N VAL A 201 15.18 -11.81 4.24
CA VAL A 201 15.25 -10.41 4.69
C VAL A 201 15.17 -10.23 6.20
N ALA A 202 15.08 -11.33 6.95
CA ALA A 202 15.02 -11.26 8.42
C ALA A 202 16.19 -10.46 9.00
N PRO A 203 16.00 -9.62 10.00
CA PRO A 203 14.79 -9.42 10.81
C PRO A 203 13.79 -8.37 10.26
N ARG A 204 13.96 -7.92 9.02
CA ARG A 204 13.04 -6.93 8.43
C ARG A 204 11.64 -7.53 8.23
N PRO A 205 10.58 -6.80 8.57
CA PRO A 205 9.21 -7.23 8.35
C PRO A 205 8.87 -7.32 6.86
N VAL A 206 8.00 -8.26 6.50
CA VAL A 206 7.50 -8.44 5.13
C VAL A 206 6.01 -8.11 5.08
N ASN A 207 5.61 -7.37 4.03
CA ASN A 207 4.23 -7.19 3.61
C ASN A 207 3.88 -8.28 2.59
N VAL A 208 2.66 -8.80 2.66
CA VAL A 208 2.09 -9.71 1.65
C VAL A 208 0.80 -9.11 1.12
N LEU A 209 0.65 -9.13 -0.20
CA LEU A 209 -0.63 -8.89 -0.87
C LEU A 209 -1.43 -10.18 -0.82
N VAL A 210 -2.66 -10.11 -0.34
CA VAL A 210 -3.60 -11.24 -0.34
C VAL A 210 -4.83 -10.85 -1.14
N GLY A 211 -5.15 -11.67 -2.12
CA GLY A 211 -6.36 -11.55 -2.94
C GLY A 211 -7.39 -12.64 -2.62
N PRO A 212 -8.63 -12.49 -3.12
CA PRO A 212 -9.72 -13.43 -2.84
C PRO A 212 -9.52 -14.81 -3.46
N GLN A 213 -8.56 -14.97 -4.38
CA GLN A 213 -8.21 -16.24 -5.02
C GLN A 213 -7.06 -16.97 -4.32
N ASP A 214 -6.40 -16.32 -3.35
CA ASP A 214 -5.28 -16.91 -2.64
C ASP A 214 -5.77 -17.93 -1.62
N ALA A 215 -5.27 -19.15 -1.72
CA ALA A 215 -5.61 -20.24 -0.80
C ALA A 215 -4.76 -20.18 0.48
N VAL A 216 -4.68 -18.98 1.10
CA VAL A 216 -3.88 -18.75 2.31
C VAL A 216 -4.77 -18.21 3.43
N THR A 217 -4.45 -18.60 4.66
CA THR A 217 -5.13 -18.10 5.85
C THR A 217 -4.23 -17.14 6.64
N LEU A 218 -4.81 -16.33 7.51
CA LEU A 218 -4.05 -15.51 8.44
C LEU A 218 -3.08 -16.35 9.29
N ALA A 219 -3.52 -17.53 9.73
CA ALA A 219 -2.69 -18.44 10.53
C ALA A 219 -1.46 -18.96 9.76
N ASP A 220 -1.63 -19.28 8.47
CA ASP A 220 -0.51 -19.70 7.62
C ASP A 220 0.54 -18.59 7.51
N LEU A 221 0.10 -17.35 7.22
CA LEU A 221 0.99 -16.20 7.10
C LEU A 221 1.68 -15.86 8.43
N GLN A 222 0.97 -15.98 9.56
CA GLN A 222 1.56 -15.82 10.89
C GLN A 222 2.66 -16.86 11.16
N THR A 223 2.39 -18.12 10.79
CA THR A 223 3.32 -19.23 11.01
C THR A 223 4.65 -19.05 10.28
N ILE A 224 4.61 -18.50 9.06
CA ILE A 224 5.84 -18.23 8.28
C ILE A 224 6.49 -16.88 8.60
N GLY A 225 5.91 -16.09 9.51
CA GLY A 225 6.51 -14.84 10.01
C GLY A 225 6.18 -13.60 9.20
N VAL A 226 5.11 -13.61 8.38
CA VAL A 226 4.61 -12.41 7.72
C VAL A 226 4.14 -11.40 8.75
N ARG A 227 4.49 -10.13 8.54
CA ARG A 227 4.21 -9.06 9.49
C ARG A 227 3.00 -8.23 9.13
N ARG A 228 2.83 -7.89 7.86
CA ARG A 228 1.78 -7.03 7.35
C ARG A 228 1.06 -7.70 6.19
N ILE A 229 -0.25 -7.54 6.13
CA ILE A 229 -1.10 -7.99 5.03
C ILE A 229 -1.82 -6.78 4.45
N SER A 230 -1.82 -6.65 3.13
CA SER A 230 -2.58 -5.66 2.36
C SER A 230 -3.39 -6.34 1.26
N PHE A 231 -4.34 -5.63 0.66
CA PHE A 231 -5.30 -6.20 -0.30
C PHE A 231 -5.30 -5.48 -1.66
N GLY A 232 -4.50 -4.41 -1.80
CA GLY A 232 -4.40 -3.66 -3.06
C GLY A 232 -5.76 -3.15 -3.54
N VAL A 233 -6.17 -3.62 -4.71
CA VAL A 233 -7.39 -3.17 -5.40
C VAL A 233 -8.67 -3.87 -4.91
N ASP A 234 -8.58 -4.97 -4.17
CA ASP A 234 -9.72 -5.84 -3.90
C ASP A 234 -10.85 -5.20 -3.09
N PRO A 235 -10.61 -4.39 -2.05
CA PRO A 235 -11.70 -3.71 -1.35
C PRO A 235 -12.49 -2.77 -2.27
N TYR A 236 -11.81 -2.06 -3.16
CA TYR A 236 -12.45 -1.16 -4.13
C TYR A 236 -13.22 -1.95 -5.19
N THR A 237 -12.64 -2.98 -5.79
CA THR A 237 -13.31 -3.80 -6.80
C THR A 237 -14.50 -4.55 -6.22
N HIS A 238 -14.44 -4.95 -4.94
CA HIS A 238 -15.59 -5.51 -4.23
C HIS A 238 -16.75 -4.51 -4.15
N ALA A 239 -16.49 -3.26 -3.76
CA ALA A 239 -17.49 -2.19 -3.72
C ALA A 239 -18.07 -1.91 -5.11
N LEU A 240 -17.24 -1.85 -6.15
CA LEU A 240 -17.69 -1.70 -7.54
C LEU A 240 -18.49 -2.90 -8.03
N GLY A 241 -18.15 -4.11 -7.60
CA GLY A 241 -18.90 -5.32 -7.90
C GLY A 241 -20.35 -5.24 -7.39
N ALA A 242 -20.55 -4.78 -6.16
CA ALA A 242 -21.88 -4.53 -5.60
C ALA A 242 -22.65 -3.47 -6.39
N THR A 243 -21.98 -2.36 -6.74
CA THR A 243 -22.55 -1.28 -7.57
C THR A 243 -22.97 -1.80 -8.94
N ARG A 244 -22.11 -2.59 -9.62
CA ARG A 244 -22.43 -3.19 -10.92
C ARG A 244 -23.64 -4.11 -10.86
N ALA A 245 -23.74 -4.93 -9.82
CA ALA A 245 -24.87 -5.84 -9.63
C ALA A 245 -26.18 -5.07 -9.41
N ALA A 246 -26.15 -4.00 -8.60
CA ALA A 246 -27.30 -3.12 -8.39
C ALA A 246 -27.72 -2.39 -9.68
N ALA A 247 -26.76 -1.84 -10.43
CA ALA A 247 -27.02 -1.16 -11.71
C ALA A 247 -27.71 -2.08 -12.73
N ALA A 248 -27.30 -3.34 -12.82
CA ALA A 248 -27.93 -4.32 -13.72
C ALA A 248 -29.39 -4.62 -13.36
N LYS A 249 -29.77 -4.57 -12.09
CA LYS A 249 -31.17 -4.73 -11.63
C LYS A 249 -31.97 -3.46 -11.85
N LEU A 250 -31.41 -2.29 -11.53
CA LEU A 250 -32.04 -0.99 -11.80
C LEU A 250 -32.38 -0.81 -13.28
N ALA A 251 -31.49 -1.21 -14.19
CA ALA A 251 -31.73 -1.15 -15.63
C ALA A 251 -32.93 -2.02 -16.10
N LYS A 252 -33.33 -2.99 -15.27
CA LYS A 252 -34.52 -3.85 -15.50
C LYS A 252 -35.75 -3.37 -14.73
N GLY A 253 -35.70 -2.20 -14.07
CA GLY A 253 -36.80 -1.61 -13.32
C GLY A 253 -36.94 -2.04 -11.86
N ASP A 254 -35.99 -2.78 -11.32
CA ASP A 254 -35.97 -3.14 -9.89
C ASP A 254 -35.42 -1.95 -9.06
N LEU A 255 -36.34 -1.12 -8.55
CA LEU A 255 -35.99 0.06 -7.74
C LEU A 255 -35.56 -0.25 -6.32
N THR A 256 -35.64 -1.52 -5.91
CA THR A 256 -35.18 -1.98 -4.57
C THR A 256 -33.72 -2.40 -4.57
N ALA A 257 -33.08 -2.42 -5.72
CA ALA A 257 -31.73 -2.94 -5.93
C ALA A 257 -30.62 -2.21 -5.13
N LEU A 258 -30.93 -1.00 -4.60
CA LEU A 258 -29.99 -0.20 -3.78
C LEU A 258 -30.20 -0.38 -2.26
N ALA A 259 -31.03 -1.34 -1.84
CA ALA A 259 -31.16 -1.63 -0.42
C ALA A 259 -29.79 -2.05 0.16
N SER A 260 -29.40 -1.42 1.27
CA SER A 260 -28.13 -1.61 1.94
C SER A 260 -28.31 -1.42 3.45
N ASP A 261 -27.46 -2.08 4.23
CA ASP A 261 -27.39 -1.86 5.68
C ASP A 261 -26.75 -0.51 6.02
N LEU A 262 -25.94 0.03 5.10
CA LEU A 262 -25.37 1.36 5.22
C LEU A 262 -26.28 2.38 4.53
N ASN A 263 -26.81 3.33 5.30
CA ASN A 263 -27.60 4.45 4.78
C ASN A 263 -26.86 5.78 4.96
N PHE A 264 -27.42 6.86 4.38
CA PHE A 264 -26.78 8.18 4.45
C PHE A 264 -26.65 8.72 5.89
N GLY A 265 -27.59 8.37 6.79
CA GLY A 265 -27.50 8.73 8.23
C GLY A 265 -26.28 8.08 8.89
N ASN A 266 -26.06 6.78 8.66
CA ASN A 266 -24.87 6.07 9.17
C ASN A 266 -23.58 6.70 8.66
N LEU A 267 -23.54 7.09 7.37
CA LEU A 267 -22.37 7.75 6.80
C LEU A 267 -22.09 9.11 7.45
N ILE A 268 -23.13 9.90 7.70
CA ILE A 268 -22.99 11.20 8.41
C ILE A 268 -22.49 10.99 9.84
N ASP A 269 -22.95 9.95 10.54
CA ASP A 269 -22.51 9.66 11.91
C ASP A 269 -21.03 9.23 11.92
N LEU A 270 -20.59 8.43 10.94
CA LEU A 270 -19.17 8.12 10.76
C LEU A 270 -18.29 9.37 10.54
N ILE A 271 -18.79 10.36 9.79
CA ILE A 271 -18.05 11.62 9.52
C ILE A 271 -17.97 12.50 10.76
N LYS A 272 -18.97 12.48 11.63
CA LYS A 272 -18.99 13.30 12.87
C LYS A 272 -18.08 12.74 13.95
N GLY A 273 -17.79 11.45 13.96
CA GLY A 273 -16.92 10.72 14.92
C GLY A 273 -17.66 10.27 16.13
#